data_3209b83826400f94cec9280339e54565
#
_entry.id   3209b83826400f94cec9280339e54565
#
_cell.length_a   1.000
_cell.length_b   1.000
_cell.length_c   1.000
_cell.angle_alpha   90.00
_cell.angle_beta   90.00
_cell.angle_gamma   90.00
#
_symmetry.space_group_name_H-M   'P 1'
#
loop_
_entity.id
_entity.type
_entity.pdbx_description
1 polymer ?
#
loop_
_entity_poly.entity_id
_entity_poly.type
_entity_poly.pdbx_seq_one_letter_code
_entity_poly.pdbx_strand_id
1 'polypeptide(L)'
;MATEKHIEVWRKCLSIIKDNIDESPYNTWFVPIKPISLADQRLDLGVPSEFFKEYIEEHYLGLMTRVLEREIGPQVQLYYHVTTLQDTTVTYPQKTYRDLSNPTIPAPVNPNEIDSQIAPGLRRMEVDANLNPNYNFENFIEGECNRLGRSAGLQITVKPGNNAFNPLFLFGGPGLGKTHLAQAIGIGIKEQHPEKVVLYVSANKFQTQYMDAVQKKNKLTDFLHFYQSIDVLILDDVQEFAEKPGTQNAFFHIFNYLHLSGKQLILTSDRPPVELQGLEDRLLSRFKWGLTAELKKPNYQTRLAILKAKCMREGIALPEDVLHFMASAITTNVRELEGSLISLMANATLMHQPITVELARSLMGALVATPTQEDLSMETINKEVCRYFGLTSDLFMSSSRKREISQARQIAMYLGRQYTEYSLTEIGASLGGKTHATVLHSCKTVRDLMDTDSTFRTYVHDIEKSLQLNTNK
;
A
#
# COMPACT_ATOMS: atom_id res chain seq x y z
N MET A 1 35.14 -9.69 -44.32
CA MET A 1 34.16 -10.79 -44.49
C MET A 1 33.79 -11.54 -43.19
N ALA A 2 34.44 -11.32 -42.05
CA ALA A 2 34.03 -11.96 -40.78
C ALA A 2 33.01 -11.15 -39.97
N THR A 3 32.79 -9.90 -40.32
CA THR A 3 32.04 -8.92 -39.50
C THR A 3 30.52 -8.97 -39.69
N GLU A 4 29.99 -9.72 -40.64
CA GLU A 4 28.54 -9.74 -40.92
C GLU A 4 27.86 -11.07 -40.58
N LYS A 5 28.66 -12.13 -40.30
CA LYS A 5 28.13 -13.49 -40.10
C LYS A 5 27.22 -13.59 -38.86
N HIS A 6 27.56 -12.93 -37.75
CA HIS A 6 26.74 -12.94 -36.53
C HIS A 6 25.39 -12.22 -36.74
N ILE A 7 25.37 -11.14 -37.53
CA ILE A 7 24.12 -10.41 -37.84
C ILE A 7 23.20 -11.28 -38.70
N GLU A 8 23.75 -11.97 -39.70
CA GLU A 8 22.95 -12.81 -40.59
C GLU A 8 22.34 -14.02 -39.82
N VAL A 9 23.16 -14.68 -38.99
CA VAL A 9 22.73 -15.82 -38.18
C VAL A 9 21.65 -15.36 -37.18
N TRP A 10 21.85 -14.24 -36.48
CA TRP A 10 20.85 -13.72 -35.54
C TRP A 10 19.56 -13.34 -36.26
N ARG A 11 19.60 -12.78 -37.46
CA ARG A 11 18.40 -12.47 -38.23
C ARG A 11 17.61 -13.73 -38.58
N LYS A 12 18.26 -14.86 -38.89
CA LYS A 12 17.60 -16.15 -39.10
C LYS A 12 16.97 -16.65 -37.82
N CYS A 13 17.67 -16.57 -36.68
CA CYS A 13 17.14 -16.91 -35.39
C CYS A 13 15.88 -16.10 -35.07
N LEU A 14 15.92 -14.78 -35.26
CA LEU A 14 14.77 -13.90 -35.03
C LEU A 14 13.57 -14.25 -35.92
N SER A 15 13.79 -14.67 -37.18
CA SER A 15 12.71 -15.12 -38.05
C SER A 15 12.00 -16.35 -37.48
N ILE A 16 12.77 -17.35 -37.03
CA ILE A 16 12.22 -18.58 -36.45
C ILE A 16 11.50 -18.28 -35.11
N ILE A 17 12.08 -17.41 -34.27
CA ILE A 17 11.46 -17.02 -33.02
C ILE A 17 10.12 -16.32 -33.28
N LYS A 18 10.07 -15.41 -34.25
CA LYS A 18 8.85 -14.70 -34.63
C LYS A 18 7.71 -15.63 -35.05
N ASP A 19 8.02 -16.75 -35.73
CA ASP A 19 7.04 -17.72 -36.17
C ASP A 19 6.51 -18.60 -35.01
N ASN A 20 7.17 -18.60 -33.85
CA ASN A 20 6.86 -19.46 -32.71
C ASN A 20 6.29 -18.72 -31.47
N ILE A 21 6.23 -17.40 -31.49
CA ILE A 21 5.66 -16.61 -30.40
C ILE A 21 4.78 -15.47 -30.93
N ASP A 22 3.89 -14.96 -30.09
CA ASP A 22 3.03 -13.84 -30.46
C ASP A 22 3.83 -12.57 -30.78
N GLU A 23 3.25 -11.70 -31.61
CA GLU A 23 3.92 -10.49 -32.09
C GLU A 23 4.33 -9.52 -30.97
N SER A 24 3.53 -9.42 -29.92
CA SER A 24 3.79 -8.54 -28.78
C SER A 24 5.02 -8.97 -27.97
N PRO A 25 5.16 -10.21 -27.50
CA PRO A 25 6.36 -10.72 -26.85
C PRO A 25 7.61 -10.65 -27.76
N TYR A 26 7.45 -10.96 -29.05
CA TYR A 26 8.57 -10.87 -29.99
C TYR A 26 9.15 -9.46 -30.08
N ASN A 27 8.28 -8.48 -30.26
CA ASN A 27 8.71 -7.07 -30.37
C ASN A 27 9.31 -6.54 -29.06
N THR A 28 8.81 -7.02 -27.92
CA THR A 28 9.28 -6.57 -26.59
C THR A 28 10.61 -7.19 -26.20
N TRP A 29 10.79 -8.49 -26.41
CA TRP A 29 11.90 -9.23 -25.81
C TRP A 29 13.02 -9.60 -26.78
N PHE A 30 12.74 -9.72 -28.08
CA PHE A 30 13.73 -10.19 -29.05
C PHE A 30 14.26 -9.11 -29.98
N VAL A 31 13.41 -8.18 -30.40
CA VAL A 31 13.82 -7.07 -31.29
C VAL A 31 14.91 -6.17 -30.68
N PRO A 32 14.92 -5.86 -29.37
CA PRO A 32 15.96 -5.04 -28.77
C PRO A 32 17.34 -5.71 -28.65
N ILE A 33 17.42 -7.05 -28.81
CA ILE A 33 18.68 -7.81 -28.70
C ILE A 33 19.54 -7.57 -29.94
N LYS A 34 20.80 -7.22 -29.71
CA LYS A 34 21.77 -6.99 -30.78
C LYS A 34 22.85 -8.07 -30.75
N PRO A 35 23.18 -8.72 -31.88
CA PRO A 35 24.31 -9.63 -31.93
C PRO A 35 25.62 -8.84 -31.92
N ILE A 36 26.56 -9.25 -31.05
CA ILE A 36 27.85 -8.58 -30.87
C ILE A 36 28.93 -9.36 -31.63
N SER A 37 29.02 -10.67 -31.42
CA SER A 37 30.01 -11.51 -32.07
C SER A 37 29.54 -12.95 -32.19
N LEU A 38 30.11 -13.68 -33.15
CA LEU A 38 29.97 -15.12 -33.28
C LEU A 38 31.33 -15.73 -33.62
N ALA A 39 31.93 -16.46 -32.70
CA ALA A 39 33.23 -17.13 -32.88
C ALA A 39 33.21 -18.51 -32.20
N ASP A 40 33.71 -19.53 -32.86
CA ASP A 40 33.88 -20.90 -32.32
C ASP A 40 32.64 -21.44 -31.54
N GLN A 41 31.45 -21.31 -32.15
CA GLN A 41 30.14 -21.70 -31.56
C GLN A 41 29.73 -20.87 -30.33
N ARG A 42 30.41 -19.79 -30.01
CA ARG A 42 30.02 -18.82 -28.99
C ARG A 42 29.32 -17.65 -29.66
N LEU A 43 28.07 -17.42 -29.27
CA LEU A 43 27.27 -16.25 -29.67
C LEU A 43 27.21 -15.26 -28.51
N ASP A 44 27.71 -14.05 -28.72
CA ASP A 44 27.60 -12.95 -27.79
C ASP A 44 26.44 -12.04 -28.23
N LEU A 45 25.47 -11.85 -27.34
CA LEU A 45 24.31 -10.99 -27.56
C LEU A 45 24.34 -9.78 -26.62
N GLY A 46 24.14 -8.61 -27.17
CA GLY A 46 23.90 -7.40 -26.41
C GLY A 46 22.43 -7.29 -26.00
N VAL A 47 22.18 -7.22 -24.70
CA VAL A 47 20.84 -7.03 -24.14
C VAL A 47 20.75 -5.68 -23.44
N PRO A 48 19.56 -5.04 -23.43
CA PRO A 48 19.40 -3.69 -22.85
C PRO A 48 19.64 -3.62 -21.34
N SER A 49 19.39 -4.72 -20.62
CA SER A 49 19.57 -4.78 -19.15
C SER A 49 19.72 -6.23 -18.66
N GLU A 50 20.20 -6.42 -17.42
CA GLU A 50 20.24 -7.75 -16.76
C GLU A 50 18.86 -8.39 -16.68
N PHE A 51 17.81 -7.58 -16.51
CA PHE A 51 16.42 -8.02 -16.54
C PHE A 51 16.03 -8.72 -17.86
N PHE A 52 16.48 -8.19 -19.01
CA PHE A 52 16.22 -8.83 -20.30
C PHE A 52 16.82 -10.22 -20.37
N LYS A 53 18.03 -10.38 -19.85
CA LYS A 53 18.70 -11.68 -19.77
C LYS A 53 17.90 -12.65 -18.90
N GLU A 54 17.60 -12.26 -17.65
CA GLU A 54 16.86 -13.11 -16.70
C GLU A 54 15.49 -13.52 -17.25
N TYR A 55 14.75 -12.59 -17.85
CA TYR A 55 13.44 -12.87 -18.40
C TYR A 55 13.48 -13.84 -19.58
N ILE A 56 14.45 -13.69 -20.49
CA ILE A 56 14.62 -14.59 -21.64
C ILE A 56 15.06 -15.98 -21.16
N GLU A 57 15.95 -16.06 -20.19
CA GLU A 57 16.37 -17.33 -19.60
C GLU A 57 15.21 -18.02 -18.86
N GLU A 58 14.38 -17.28 -18.14
CA GLU A 58 13.25 -17.86 -17.40
C GLU A 58 12.12 -18.36 -18.33
N HIS A 59 11.78 -17.58 -19.38
CA HIS A 59 10.56 -17.82 -20.16
C HIS A 59 10.80 -18.41 -21.55
N TYR A 60 11.98 -18.17 -22.14
CA TYR A 60 12.28 -18.52 -23.53
C TYR A 60 13.54 -19.37 -23.71
N LEU A 61 14.18 -19.83 -22.62
CA LEU A 61 15.42 -20.62 -22.69
C LEU A 61 15.27 -21.83 -23.63
N GLY A 62 14.19 -22.60 -23.49
CA GLY A 62 13.95 -23.78 -24.31
C GLY A 62 13.72 -23.46 -25.80
N LEU A 63 13.15 -22.31 -26.13
CA LEU A 63 12.99 -21.85 -27.51
C LEU A 63 14.34 -21.39 -28.07
N MET A 64 15.05 -20.55 -27.32
CA MET A 64 16.37 -20.04 -27.66
C MET A 64 17.37 -21.16 -27.93
N THR A 65 17.45 -22.14 -27.04
CA THR A 65 18.35 -23.29 -27.19
C THR A 65 18.06 -24.02 -28.50
N ARG A 66 16.82 -24.39 -28.78
CA ARG A 66 16.46 -25.11 -30.01
C ARG A 66 16.75 -24.31 -31.28
N VAL A 67 16.49 -23.01 -31.28
CA VAL A 67 16.75 -22.13 -32.43
C VAL A 67 18.24 -21.98 -32.67
N LEU A 68 19.02 -21.78 -31.61
CA LEU A 68 20.49 -21.62 -31.70
C LEU A 68 21.18 -22.94 -32.09
N GLU A 69 20.75 -24.07 -31.54
CA GLU A 69 21.27 -25.38 -31.93
C GLU A 69 21.04 -25.68 -33.41
N ARG A 70 19.88 -25.28 -33.94
CA ARG A 70 19.52 -25.44 -35.35
C ARG A 70 20.38 -24.58 -36.30
N GLU A 71 20.61 -23.31 -35.94
CA GLU A 71 21.27 -22.34 -36.84
C GLU A 71 22.82 -22.29 -36.66
N ILE A 72 23.31 -22.67 -35.48
CA ILE A 72 24.76 -22.60 -35.17
C ILE A 72 25.33 -23.99 -34.94
N GLY A 73 24.63 -24.88 -34.25
CA GLY A 73 25.05 -26.23 -33.93
C GLY A 73 24.84 -26.64 -32.48
N PRO A 74 24.93 -27.96 -32.18
CA PRO A 74 24.51 -28.53 -30.89
C PRO A 74 25.41 -28.17 -29.70
N GLN A 75 26.57 -27.54 -29.92
CA GLN A 75 27.47 -27.09 -28.85
C GLN A 75 27.55 -25.57 -28.74
N VAL A 76 26.50 -24.87 -29.21
CA VAL A 76 26.44 -23.41 -29.12
C VAL A 76 26.45 -22.95 -27.67
N GLN A 77 27.28 -21.97 -27.37
CA GLN A 77 27.34 -21.27 -26.08
C GLN A 77 26.83 -19.85 -26.26
N LEU A 78 25.88 -19.45 -25.40
CA LEU A 78 25.28 -18.14 -25.44
C LEU A 78 25.79 -17.28 -24.28
N TYR A 79 26.27 -16.09 -24.60
CA TYR A 79 26.71 -15.09 -23.62
C TYR A 79 25.96 -13.79 -23.82
N TYR A 80 25.56 -13.17 -22.71
CA TYR A 80 24.87 -11.90 -22.71
C TYR A 80 25.79 -10.79 -22.22
N HIS A 81 25.78 -9.67 -22.93
CA HIS A 81 26.45 -8.44 -22.54
C HIS A 81 25.43 -7.34 -22.38
N VAL A 82 25.35 -6.73 -21.18
CA VAL A 82 24.47 -5.60 -20.97
C VAL A 82 25.08 -4.39 -21.67
N THR A 83 24.46 -3.98 -22.77
CA THR A 83 24.85 -2.78 -23.53
C THR A 83 23.95 -1.63 -23.09
N THR A 84 24.45 -0.77 -22.21
CA THR A 84 23.85 0.54 -21.94
C THR A 84 23.92 1.37 -23.23
N LEU A 85 22.78 1.64 -23.85
CA LEU A 85 22.69 2.57 -24.97
C LEU A 85 23.07 3.98 -24.47
N GLN A 86 24.31 4.38 -24.74
CA GLN A 86 24.72 5.78 -24.69
C GLN A 86 23.92 6.49 -25.79
N ASP A 87 22.92 7.25 -25.45
CA ASP A 87 22.22 8.25 -26.25
C ASP A 87 20.68 8.17 -26.21
N THR A 88 20.09 7.91 -25.07
CA THR A 88 18.66 8.22 -24.94
C THR A 88 18.37 8.80 -23.55
N THR A 89 18.04 10.09 -23.52
CA THR A 89 17.49 10.74 -22.34
C THR A 89 16.06 10.21 -22.15
N VAL A 90 15.90 9.22 -21.28
CA VAL A 90 14.59 8.64 -20.99
C VAL A 90 13.94 9.48 -19.90
N THR A 91 12.90 10.21 -20.26
CA THR A 91 12.04 10.95 -19.33
C THR A 91 10.80 10.12 -19.04
N TYR A 92 10.79 9.41 -17.90
CA TYR A 92 9.60 8.71 -17.43
C TYR A 92 9.50 8.85 -15.90
N PRO A 93 8.36 9.32 -15.33
CA PRO A 93 7.12 9.69 -16.02
C PRO A 93 7.23 10.96 -16.85
N GLN A 94 6.48 11.06 -17.96
CA GLN A 94 6.46 12.27 -18.77
C GLN A 94 5.89 13.46 -17.96
N LYS A 95 6.60 14.59 -17.94
CA LYS A 95 6.09 15.84 -17.37
C LYS A 95 4.76 16.18 -18.04
N THR A 96 3.70 16.27 -17.26
CA THR A 96 2.44 16.88 -17.71
C THR A 96 2.69 18.36 -17.93
N TYR A 97 2.42 18.83 -19.14
CA TYR A 97 2.50 20.23 -19.52
C TYR A 97 1.56 21.10 -18.65
N ARG A 98 2.10 21.68 -17.59
CA ARG A 98 1.59 22.86 -16.92
C ARG A 98 2.77 23.54 -16.27
N ASP A 99 3.41 24.42 -17.03
CA ASP A 99 4.07 25.68 -16.65
C ASP A 99 5.03 26.09 -17.75
N LEU A 100 4.44 26.71 -18.77
CA LEU A 100 5.16 27.55 -19.72
C LEU A 100 4.80 29.01 -19.44
N SER A 101 5.27 29.53 -18.31
CA SER A 101 5.34 30.97 -18.09
C SER A 101 6.50 31.28 -17.15
N ASN A 102 7.64 31.40 -17.73
CA ASN A 102 8.84 32.18 -17.47
C ASN A 102 10.11 31.39 -17.78
N PRO A 103 10.81 31.67 -18.88
CA PRO A 103 12.17 31.19 -19.09
C PRO A 103 13.11 32.14 -18.29
N THR A 104 13.50 31.72 -17.09
CA THR A 104 14.64 32.33 -16.41
C THR A 104 15.91 31.79 -17.07
N ILE A 105 16.57 32.63 -17.84
CA ILE A 105 17.86 32.36 -18.44
C ILE A 105 18.88 32.13 -17.29
N PRO A 106 19.58 30.97 -17.21
CA PRO A 106 20.61 30.77 -16.19
C PRO A 106 21.77 31.75 -16.44
N ALA A 107 22.25 32.38 -15.37
CA ALA A 107 23.45 33.21 -15.41
C ALA A 107 24.66 32.42 -15.92
N PRO A 108 25.62 33.03 -16.62
CA PRO A 108 26.79 32.33 -17.15
C PRO A 108 27.66 31.81 -16.00
N VAL A 109 27.88 30.49 -15.97
CA VAL A 109 28.74 29.81 -15.01
C VAL A 109 30.20 30.07 -15.37
N ASN A 110 30.99 30.46 -14.38
CA ASN A 110 32.40 30.75 -14.51
C ASN A 110 33.18 29.47 -14.89
N PRO A 111 33.94 29.39 -16.00
CA PRO A 111 34.57 28.15 -16.47
C PRO A 111 35.66 27.59 -15.56
N ASN A 112 36.08 28.31 -14.53
CA ASN A 112 37.21 27.93 -13.66
C ASN A 112 36.82 27.18 -12.39
N GLU A 113 35.53 26.85 -12.19
CA GLU A 113 35.04 26.09 -11.03
C GLU A 113 34.55 24.68 -11.36
N ILE A 114 34.89 24.15 -12.53
CA ILE A 114 34.54 22.77 -12.89
C ILE A 114 35.66 21.87 -12.42
N ASP A 115 35.40 21.14 -11.34
CA ASP A 115 36.26 20.08 -10.83
C ASP A 115 36.49 19.01 -11.94
N SER A 116 37.75 18.81 -12.32
CA SER A 116 38.20 18.12 -13.53
C SER A 116 38.09 16.60 -13.49
N GLN A 117 37.19 16.03 -12.71
CA GLN A 117 36.97 14.59 -12.57
C GLN A 117 35.57 14.08 -13.00
N ILE A 118 34.76 14.90 -13.61
CA ILE A 118 33.44 14.45 -14.12
C ILE A 118 33.56 14.19 -15.60
N ALA A 119 33.48 12.91 -16.00
CA ALA A 119 33.44 12.51 -17.41
C ALA A 119 32.27 13.24 -18.13
N PRO A 120 32.50 13.84 -19.32
CA PRO A 120 31.44 14.53 -20.07
C PRO A 120 30.41 13.51 -20.55
N GLY A 121 29.24 13.48 -19.93
CA GLY A 121 28.12 12.60 -20.32
C GLY A 121 27.11 12.27 -19.23
N LEU A 122 27.44 12.38 -17.95
CA LEU A 122 26.50 12.11 -16.86
C LEU A 122 25.71 13.38 -16.50
N ARG A 123 24.70 13.74 -17.30
CA ARG A 123 23.64 14.63 -16.82
C ARG A 123 22.88 13.88 -15.74
N ARG A 124 22.93 14.37 -14.49
CA ARG A 124 22.09 13.87 -13.39
C ARG A 124 20.63 13.94 -13.85
N MET A 125 19.94 12.80 -13.75
CA MET A 125 18.52 12.74 -14.08
C MET A 125 17.76 13.48 -12.98
N GLU A 126 17.23 14.66 -13.26
CA GLU A 126 16.30 15.37 -12.37
C GLU A 126 14.97 14.64 -12.41
N VAL A 127 14.75 13.77 -11.43
CA VAL A 127 13.46 13.10 -11.21
C VAL A 127 12.69 13.90 -10.18
N ASP A 128 11.46 14.30 -10.54
CA ASP A 128 10.54 14.84 -9.54
C ASP A 128 10.21 13.73 -8.53
N ALA A 129 10.57 13.98 -7.27
CA ALA A 129 10.39 13.01 -6.19
C ALA A 129 8.91 12.72 -5.87
N ASN A 130 7.97 13.55 -6.36
CA ASN A 130 6.53 13.50 -6.05
C ASN A 130 6.22 13.51 -4.53
N LEU A 131 7.05 14.15 -3.72
CA LEU A 131 6.88 14.25 -2.29
C LEU A 131 6.06 15.49 -1.92
N ASN A 132 5.14 15.34 -0.97
CA ASN A 132 4.38 16.44 -0.41
C ASN A 132 5.20 17.10 0.74
N PRO A 133 5.61 18.38 0.64
CA PRO A 133 6.43 19.03 1.66
C PRO A 133 5.81 19.04 3.07
N ASN A 134 4.48 18.93 3.15
CA ASN A 134 3.77 18.87 4.43
C ASN A 134 3.90 17.53 5.16
N TYR A 135 4.36 16.49 4.48
CA TYR A 135 4.56 15.15 5.05
C TYR A 135 6.00 14.95 5.49
N ASN A 136 6.47 15.79 6.43
CA ASN A 136 7.79 15.70 7.02
C ASN A 136 7.76 15.13 8.45
N PHE A 137 8.92 14.87 9.06
CA PHE A 137 9.03 14.32 10.41
C PHE A 137 8.59 15.29 11.52
N GLU A 138 8.62 16.60 11.27
CA GLU A 138 8.18 17.62 12.23
C GLU A 138 6.66 17.56 12.39
N ASN A 139 5.94 17.34 11.29
CA ASN A 139 4.49 17.22 11.25
C ASN A 139 4.00 15.82 11.66
N PHE A 140 4.90 14.82 11.74
CA PHE A 140 4.57 13.46 12.13
C PHE A 140 4.74 13.29 13.65
N ILE A 141 3.64 13.39 14.38
CA ILE A 141 3.65 13.30 15.84
C ILE A 141 3.98 11.88 16.30
N GLU A 142 5.03 11.76 17.11
CA GLU A 142 5.45 10.49 17.70
C GLU A 142 4.52 10.05 18.82
N GLY A 143 4.19 8.77 18.84
CA GLY A 143 3.47 8.09 19.91
C GLY A 143 3.91 6.63 19.98
N GLU A 144 3.45 5.90 20.98
CA GLU A 144 3.73 4.45 21.08
C GLU A 144 3.26 3.69 19.85
N CYS A 145 2.17 4.15 19.22
CA CYS A 145 1.54 3.56 18.05
C CYS A 145 2.42 3.57 16.78
N ASN A 146 3.43 4.44 16.70
CA ASN A 146 4.23 4.65 15.48
C ASN A 146 5.74 4.73 15.74
N ARG A 147 6.19 4.60 16.99
CA ARG A 147 7.60 4.80 17.41
C ARG A 147 8.58 3.93 16.62
N LEU A 148 8.26 2.63 16.43
CA LEU A 148 9.15 1.73 15.71
C LEU A 148 9.37 2.21 14.25
N GLY A 149 8.29 2.48 13.53
CA GLY A 149 8.36 2.95 12.14
C GLY A 149 9.08 4.28 12.01
N ARG A 150 8.80 5.23 12.92
CA ARG A 150 9.45 6.55 12.93
C ARG A 150 10.94 6.45 13.24
N SER A 151 11.33 5.66 14.23
CA SER A 151 12.75 5.47 14.60
C SER A 151 13.53 4.80 13.48
N ALA A 152 12.96 3.77 12.84
CA ALA A 152 13.55 3.13 11.66
C ALA A 152 13.68 4.13 10.50
N GLY A 153 12.65 4.94 10.26
CA GLY A 153 12.67 5.98 9.25
C GLY A 153 13.81 6.98 9.44
N LEU A 154 14.00 7.47 10.67
CA LEU A 154 15.12 8.38 11.01
C LEU A 154 16.49 7.72 10.77
N GLN A 155 16.66 6.43 11.07
CA GLN A 155 17.90 5.73 10.78
C GLN A 155 18.15 5.57 9.27
N ILE A 156 17.08 5.35 8.49
CA ILE A 156 17.18 5.26 7.03
C ILE A 156 17.59 6.61 6.43
N THR A 157 17.14 7.75 6.98
CA THR A 157 17.55 9.05 6.46
C THR A 157 19.06 9.28 6.59
N VAL A 158 19.68 8.77 7.65
CA VAL A 158 21.13 8.89 7.87
C VAL A 158 21.91 8.00 6.90
N LYS A 159 21.45 6.76 6.65
CA LYS A 159 22.16 5.79 5.80
C LYS A 159 21.19 5.00 4.92
N PRO A 160 20.67 5.57 3.84
CA PRO A 160 19.74 4.89 2.96
C PRO A 160 20.41 3.78 2.14
N GLY A 161 19.76 2.60 2.08
CA GLY A 161 20.15 1.44 1.28
C GLY A 161 21.01 0.42 2.00
N ASN A 162 22.12 0.84 2.60
CA ASN A 162 23.05 -0.05 3.31
C ASN A 162 22.74 -0.16 4.81
N ASN A 163 21.53 -0.62 5.14
CA ASN A 163 21.07 -0.82 6.51
C ASN A 163 20.19 -2.08 6.63
N ALA A 164 19.97 -2.55 7.86
CA ALA A 164 19.15 -3.73 8.12
C ALA A 164 17.63 -3.53 7.86
N PHE A 165 17.20 -2.29 7.56
CA PHE A 165 15.80 -1.91 7.35
C PHE A 165 15.45 -1.78 5.86
N ASN A 166 16.01 -2.65 5.03
CA ASN A 166 15.77 -2.65 3.59
C ASN A 166 15.21 -4.00 3.12
N PRO A 167 13.96 -4.07 2.69
CA PRO A 167 12.97 -3.00 2.65
C PRO A 167 12.45 -2.59 4.03
N LEU A 168 11.99 -1.34 4.17
CA LEU A 168 11.10 -0.93 5.26
C LEU A 168 9.66 -1.15 4.80
N PHE A 169 8.93 -2.02 5.49
CA PHE A 169 7.53 -2.31 5.21
C PHE A 169 6.65 -1.71 6.32
N LEU A 170 5.89 -0.64 6.00
CA LEU A 170 4.97 0.04 6.90
C LEU A 170 3.55 -0.47 6.67
N PHE A 171 2.90 -1.01 7.69
CA PHE A 171 1.52 -1.46 7.55
C PHE A 171 0.63 -0.98 8.70
N GLY A 172 -0.68 -1.06 8.49
CA GLY A 172 -1.69 -0.67 9.46
C GLY A 172 -2.95 -0.17 8.78
N GLY A 173 -4.02 -0.01 9.53
CA GLY A 173 -5.31 0.42 9.02
C GLY A 173 -5.26 1.74 8.22
N PRO A 174 -6.34 2.07 7.51
CA PRO A 174 -6.44 3.32 6.76
C PRO A 174 -6.36 4.54 7.69
N GLY A 175 -5.73 5.63 7.20
CA GLY A 175 -5.66 6.89 7.93
C GLY A 175 -4.75 6.92 9.16
N LEU A 176 -3.83 5.95 9.35
CA LEU A 176 -2.89 5.90 10.47
C LEU A 176 -1.53 6.57 10.20
N GLY A 177 -1.35 7.21 9.03
CA GLY A 177 -0.16 7.99 8.71
C GLY A 177 0.94 7.23 7.97
N LYS A 178 0.68 6.06 7.36
CA LYS A 178 1.65 5.29 6.57
C LYS A 178 2.29 6.12 5.46
N THR A 179 1.49 6.70 4.59
CA THR A 179 1.92 7.57 3.49
C THR A 179 2.69 8.77 4.00
N HIS A 180 2.25 9.40 5.10
CA HIS A 180 2.95 10.52 5.73
C HIS A 180 4.37 10.10 6.17
N LEU A 181 4.49 9.02 6.94
CA LEU A 181 5.80 8.54 7.40
C LEU A 181 6.70 8.15 6.24
N ALA A 182 6.19 7.44 5.24
CA ALA A 182 6.95 7.04 4.06
C ALA A 182 7.51 8.26 3.31
N GLN A 183 6.70 9.30 3.11
CA GLN A 183 7.13 10.54 2.48
C GLN A 183 8.07 11.37 3.37
N ALA A 184 7.85 11.38 4.70
CA ALA A 184 8.76 12.04 5.64
C ALA A 184 10.18 11.47 5.56
N ILE A 185 10.30 10.14 5.41
CA ILE A 185 11.59 9.49 5.19
C ILE A 185 12.21 9.97 3.86
N GLY A 186 11.43 10.03 2.79
CA GLY A 186 11.88 10.50 1.47
C GLY A 186 12.39 11.95 1.51
N ILE A 187 11.68 12.86 2.20
CA ILE A 187 12.06 14.24 2.40
C ILE A 187 13.36 14.30 3.20
N GLY A 188 13.43 13.61 4.35
CA GLY A 188 14.63 13.61 5.19
C GLY A 188 15.87 13.04 4.48
N ILE A 189 15.69 12.06 3.56
CA ILE A 189 16.79 11.58 2.73
C ILE A 189 17.23 12.67 1.75
N LYS A 190 16.32 13.37 1.08
CA LYS A 190 16.68 14.44 0.13
C LYS A 190 17.37 15.62 0.81
N GLU A 191 17.02 15.92 2.06
CA GLU A 191 17.66 16.96 2.85
C GLU A 191 19.10 16.59 3.25
N GLN A 192 19.34 15.33 3.62
CA GLN A 192 20.66 14.85 4.05
C GLN A 192 21.53 14.38 2.90
N HIS A 193 20.93 13.90 1.81
CA HIS A 193 21.59 13.34 0.63
C HIS A 193 20.97 13.91 -0.65
N PRO A 194 21.24 15.18 -1.00
CA PRO A 194 20.66 15.86 -2.17
C PRO A 194 21.03 15.18 -3.50
N GLU A 195 22.13 14.43 -3.53
CA GLU A 195 22.59 13.68 -4.69
C GLU A 195 21.75 12.43 -4.99
N LYS A 196 20.99 11.90 -4.03
CA LYS A 196 20.21 10.68 -4.23
C LYS A 196 18.90 10.97 -4.97
N VAL A 197 18.59 10.09 -5.89
CA VAL A 197 17.33 10.10 -6.63
C VAL A 197 16.26 9.39 -5.80
N VAL A 198 15.34 10.17 -5.22
CA VAL A 198 14.21 9.67 -4.43
C VAL A 198 12.94 9.76 -5.27
N LEU A 199 12.15 8.70 -5.31
CA LEU A 199 10.85 8.68 -5.98
C LEU A 199 9.78 8.11 -5.06
N TYR A 200 8.70 8.88 -4.89
CA TYR A 200 7.43 8.39 -4.35
C TYR A 200 6.46 8.06 -5.48
N VAL A 201 5.84 6.89 -5.42
CA VAL A 201 4.81 6.45 -6.36
C VAL A 201 3.79 5.57 -5.65
N SER A 202 2.49 5.74 -5.96
CA SER A 202 1.47 4.79 -5.52
C SER A 202 1.48 3.54 -6.41
N ALA A 203 1.11 2.39 -5.86
CA ALA A 203 1.03 1.15 -6.63
C ALA A 203 0.09 1.26 -7.84
N ASN A 204 -0.99 2.01 -7.73
CA ASN A 204 -1.90 2.28 -8.85
C ASN A 204 -1.20 3.10 -9.97
N LYS A 205 -0.46 4.17 -9.60
CA LYS A 205 0.31 4.96 -10.57
C LYS A 205 1.41 4.13 -11.24
N PHE A 206 2.12 3.31 -10.46
CA PHE A 206 3.10 2.35 -10.98
C PHE A 206 2.47 1.40 -12.01
N GLN A 207 1.33 0.81 -11.68
CA GLN A 207 0.58 -0.06 -12.59
C GLN A 207 0.19 0.66 -13.87
N THR A 208 -0.37 1.87 -13.78
CA THR A 208 -0.76 2.65 -14.97
C THR A 208 0.44 2.92 -15.87
N GLN A 209 1.57 3.30 -15.29
CA GLN A 209 2.82 3.52 -16.03
C GLN A 209 3.33 2.23 -16.68
N TYR A 210 3.26 1.11 -15.98
CA TYR A 210 3.63 -0.20 -16.52
C TYR A 210 2.73 -0.58 -17.72
N MET A 211 1.41 -0.45 -17.58
CA MET A 211 0.46 -0.74 -18.66
C MET A 211 0.69 0.14 -19.89
N ASP A 212 0.93 1.42 -19.68
CA ASP A 212 1.30 2.35 -20.75
C ASP A 212 2.60 1.95 -21.45
N ALA A 213 3.58 1.49 -20.70
CA ALA A 213 4.86 1.05 -21.22
C ALA A 213 4.74 -0.25 -22.04
N VAL A 214 3.89 -1.18 -21.62
CA VAL A 214 3.60 -2.43 -22.34
C VAL A 214 2.86 -2.16 -23.66
N GLN A 215 1.88 -1.22 -23.66
CA GLN A 215 1.10 -0.90 -24.87
C GLN A 215 1.89 -0.15 -25.94
N LYS A 216 2.92 0.60 -25.57
CA LYS A 216 3.72 1.42 -26.49
C LYS A 216 5.01 0.69 -26.84
N LYS A 217 5.24 0.44 -28.17
CA LYS A 217 6.47 -0.22 -28.65
C LYS A 217 7.72 0.45 -28.06
N ASN A 218 8.64 -0.35 -27.50
CA ASN A 218 9.94 0.03 -26.91
C ASN A 218 9.90 0.86 -25.60
N LYS A 219 8.78 1.05 -24.93
CA LYS A 219 8.73 1.82 -23.68
C LYS A 219 8.90 0.98 -22.41
N LEU A 220 8.77 -0.34 -22.49
CA LEU A 220 8.98 -1.21 -21.33
C LEU A 220 10.44 -1.17 -20.84
N THR A 221 11.39 -1.15 -21.75
CA THR A 221 12.82 -1.00 -21.43
C THR A 221 13.08 0.33 -20.73
N ASP A 222 12.51 1.42 -21.25
CA ASP A 222 12.63 2.75 -20.67
C ASP A 222 12.04 2.80 -19.25
N PHE A 223 10.88 2.17 -19.06
CA PHE A 223 10.23 2.04 -17.75
C PHE A 223 11.13 1.32 -16.74
N LEU A 224 11.69 0.18 -17.11
CA LEU A 224 12.58 -0.59 -16.24
C LEU A 224 13.85 0.18 -15.90
N HIS A 225 14.52 0.77 -16.91
CA HIS A 225 15.70 1.59 -16.70
C HIS A 225 15.44 2.79 -15.80
N PHE A 226 14.29 3.46 -15.97
CA PHE A 226 13.89 4.56 -15.10
C PHE A 226 13.85 4.12 -13.64
N TYR A 227 13.09 3.04 -13.34
CA TYR A 227 12.99 2.55 -11.96
C TYR A 227 14.31 2.00 -11.42
N GLN A 228 15.14 1.41 -12.25
CA GLN A 228 16.49 0.93 -11.87
C GLN A 228 17.48 2.06 -11.58
N SER A 229 17.26 3.26 -12.11
CA SER A 229 18.12 4.44 -11.85
C SER A 229 17.84 5.12 -10.49
N ILE A 230 16.73 4.78 -9.82
CA ILE A 230 16.31 5.38 -8.56
C ILE A 230 17.15 4.84 -7.41
N ASP A 231 17.54 5.70 -6.45
CA ASP A 231 18.30 5.31 -5.26
C ASP A 231 17.39 4.98 -4.07
N VAL A 232 16.23 5.62 -3.99
CA VAL A 232 15.23 5.39 -2.95
C VAL A 232 13.85 5.33 -3.57
N LEU A 233 13.25 4.14 -3.57
CA LEU A 233 11.90 3.93 -4.08
C LEU A 233 10.91 3.80 -2.92
N ILE A 234 9.93 4.69 -2.89
CA ILE A 234 8.80 4.66 -1.97
C ILE A 234 7.58 4.23 -2.76
N LEU A 235 7.08 3.03 -2.49
CA LEU A 235 5.88 2.47 -3.13
C LEU A 235 4.74 2.38 -2.11
N ASP A 236 3.70 3.17 -2.37
CA ASP A 236 2.57 3.31 -1.47
C ASP A 236 1.41 2.41 -1.89
N ASP A 237 0.76 1.76 -0.90
CA ASP A 237 -0.40 0.88 -1.06
C ASP A 237 -0.15 -0.35 -1.96
N VAL A 238 0.87 -1.16 -1.63
CA VAL A 238 1.26 -2.35 -2.42
C VAL A 238 0.18 -3.42 -2.53
N GLN A 239 -0.84 -3.44 -1.66
CA GLN A 239 -2.01 -4.32 -1.78
C GLN A 239 -2.77 -4.13 -3.10
N GLU A 240 -2.64 -2.98 -3.75
CA GLU A 240 -3.24 -2.69 -5.06
C GLU A 240 -2.66 -3.54 -6.21
N PHE A 241 -1.54 -4.23 -5.97
CA PHE A 241 -0.99 -5.20 -6.93
C PHE A 241 -1.73 -6.54 -6.94
N ALA A 242 -2.64 -6.79 -6.00
CA ALA A 242 -3.41 -8.03 -5.94
C ALA A 242 -4.06 -8.36 -7.30
N GLU A 243 -3.97 -9.63 -7.70
CA GLU A 243 -4.54 -10.16 -8.95
C GLU A 243 -4.00 -9.52 -10.26
N LYS A 244 -2.81 -8.89 -10.22
CA LYS A 244 -2.17 -8.22 -11.36
C LYS A 244 -0.80 -8.83 -11.70
N PRO A 245 -0.73 -10.06 -12.21
CA PRO A 245 0.53 -10.83 -12.33
C PRO A 245 1.60 -10.12 -13.16
N GLY A 246 1.25 -9.44 -14.24
CA GLY A 246 2.21 -8.70 -15.05
C GLY A 246 2.89 -7.55 -14.29
N THR A 247 2.12 -6.79 -13.50
CA THR A 247 2.65 -5.71 -12.66
C THR A 247 3.50 -6.26 -11.53
N GLN A 248 3.05 -7.35 -10.90
CA GLN A 248 3.82 -8.04 -9.84
C GLN A 248 5.16 -8.53 -10.36
N ASN A 249 5.19 -9.14 -11.54
CA ASN A 249 6.44 -9.61 -12.16
C ASN A 249 7.40 -8.44 -12.45
N ALA A 250 6.91 -7.36 -13.07
CA ALA A 250 7.72 -6.18 -13.32
C ALA A 250 8.29 -5.58 -12.02
N PHE A 251 7.47 -5.46 -10.99
CA PHE A 251 7.91 -4.96 -9.69
C PHE A 251 8.90 -5.89 -9.00
N PHE A 252 8.71 -7.22 -9.10
CA PHE A 252 9.65 -8.20 -8.55
C PHE A 252 11.07 -8.02 -9.10
N HIS A 253 11.22 -7.79 -10.40
CA HIS A 253 12.52 -7.57 -11.01
C HIS A 253 13.15 -6.23 -10.61
N ILE A 254 12.35 -5.16 -10.55
CA ILE A 254 12.80 -3.84 -10.05
C ILE A 254 13.23 -3.96 -8.59
N PHE A 255 12.44 -4.62 -7.75
CA PHE A 255 12.76 -4.86 -6.35
C PHE A 255 14.11 -5.56 -6.18
N ASN A 256 14.31 -6.69 -6.87
CA ASN A 256 15.56 -7.44 -6.79
C ASN A 256 16.77 -6.58 -7.23
N TYR A 257 16.64 -5.86 -8.33
CA TYR A 257 17.71 -4.99 -8.81
C TYR A 257 18.05 -3.91 -7.77
N LEU A 258 17.08 -3.20 -7.26
CA LEU A 258 17.29 -2.13 -6.27
C LEU A 258 17.90 -2.68 -4.98
N HIS A 259 17.37 -3.78 -4.49
CA HIS A 259 17.85 -4.40 -3.25
C HIS A 259 19.31 -4.90 -3.38
N LEU A 260 19.63 -5.63 -4.45
CA LEU A 260 21.00 -6.12 -4.71
C LEU A 260 21.99 -4.99 -4.96
N SER A 261 21.55 -3.87 -5.53
CA SER A 261 22.37 -2.68 -5.75
C SER A 261 22.53 -1.81 -4.49
N GLY A 262 22.02 -2.25 -3.32
CA GLY A 262 22.10 -1.51 -2.08
C GLY A 262 21.26 -0.22 -2.08
N LYS A 263 20.20 -0.15 -2.89
CA LYS A 263 19.27 0.96 -2.97
C LYS A 263 18.11 0.76 -2.00
N GLN A 264 17.55 1.84 -1.45
CA GLN A 264 16.53 1.76 -0.39
C GLN A 264 15.14 1.54 -0.98
N LEU A 265 14.40 0.61 -0.36
CA LEU A 265 13.00 0.35 -0.64
C LEU A 265 12.15 0.67 0.60
N ILE A 266 11.07 1.42 0.42
CA ILE A 266 10.07 1.73 1.44
C ILE A 266 8.70 1.37 0.86
N LEU A 267 7.99 0.48 1.52
CA LEU A 267 6.71 -0.05 1.06
C LEU A 267 5.64 0.24 2.10
N THR A 268 4.44 0.58 1.66
CA THR A 268 3.29 0.70 2.57
C THR A 268 2.15 -0.24 2.19
N SER A 269 1.37 -0.66 3.17
CA SER A 269 0.20 -1.52 2.97
C SER A 269 -0.87 -1.30 4.04
N ASP A 270 -2.11 -1.66 3.74
CA ASP A 270 -3.22 -1.64 4.71
C ASP A 270 -3.16 -2.81 5.71
N ARG A 271 -2.39 -3.88 5.39
CA ARG A 271 -2.26 -5.09 6.19
C ARG A 271 -0.84 -5.68 6.11
N PRO A 272 -0.45 -6.58 7.03
CA PRO A 272 0.88 -7.19 7.04
C PRO A 272 1.11 -8.11 5.82
N PRO A 273 2.37 -8.38 5.43
CA PRO A 273 2.68 -9.23 4.26
C PRO A 273 2.06 -10.63 4.30
N VAL A 274 1.80 -11.17 5.48
CA VAL A 274 1.21 -12.51 5.66
C VAL A 274 -0.28 -12.57 5.31
N GLU A 275 -0.96 -11.43 5.30
CA GLU A 275 -2.40 -11.30 5.01
C GLU A 275 -2.70 -10.77 3.61
N LEU A 276 -1.67 -10.47 2.82
CA LEU A 276 -1.81 -9.98 1.45
C LEU A 276 -2.21 -11.12 0.51
N GLN A 277 -3.50 -11.21 0.22
CA GLN A 277 -4.04 -12.17 -0.75
C GLN A 277 -3.90 -11.65 -2.18
N GLY A 278 -3.76 -12.58 -3.16
CA GLY A 278 -3.62 -12.22 -4.58
C GLY A 278 -2.25 -11.69 -4.98
N LEU A 279 -1.27 -11.73 -4.09
CA LEU A 279 0.14 -11.47 -4.37
C LEU A 279 0.92 -12.79 -4.44
N GLU A 280 1.90 -12.84 -5.34
CA GLU A 280 2.76 -14.00 -5.52
C GLU A 280 3.69 -14.22 -4.30
N ASP A 281 3.88 -15.47 -3.89
CA ASP A 281 4.70 -15.85 -2.72
C ASP A 281 6.12 -15.29 -2.77
N ARG A 282 6.70 -15.17 -3.98
CA ARG A 282 8.03 -14.59 -4.18
C ARG A 282 8.09 -13.12 -3.78
N LEU A 283 7.05 -12.31 -4.02
CA LEU A 283 6.97 -10.93 -3.55
C LEU A 283 6.74 -10.87 -2.04
N LEU A 284 5.83 -11.69 -1.51
CA LEU A 284 5.56 -11.77 -0.07
C LEU A 284 6.83 -12.12 0.72
N SER A 285 7.64 -13.04 0.19
CA SER A 285 8.95 -13.39 0.77
C SER A 285 9.89 -12.18 0.81
N ARG A 286 9.94 -11.37 -0.25
CA ARG A 286 10.76 -10.15 -0.35
C ARG A 286 10.31 -9.07 0.62
N PHE A 287 9.01 -8.87 0.79
CA PHE A 287 8.45 -7.87 1.72
C PHE A 287 8.81 -8.17 3.18
N LYS A 288 9.03 -9.43 3.52
CA LYS A 288 9.45 -9.87 4.86
C LYS A 288 10.96 -9.77 5.12
N TRP A 289 11.77 -9.45 4.12
CA TRP A 289 13.24 -9.51 4.24
C TRP A 289 13.83 -8.48 5.18
N GLY A 290 13.28 -7.27 5.20
CA GLY A 290 13.76 -6.17 6.03
C GLY A 290 12.95 -5.99 7.32
N LEU A 291 12.68 -4.74 7.66
CA LEU A 291 11.89 -4.38 8.83
C LEU A 291 10.41 -4.20 8.46
N THR A 292 9.55 -4.96 9.12
CA THR A 292 8.09 -4.75 9.06
C THR A 292 7.65 -3.99 10.32
N ALA A 293 7.06 -2.80 10.16
CA ALA A 293 6.64 -1.93 11.25
C ALA A 293 5.14 -1.61 11.14
N GLU A 294 4.40 -1.95 12.20
CA GLU A 294 2.97 -1.67 12.30
C GLU A 294 2.73 -0.25 12.82
N LEU A 295 1.83 0.48 12.15
CA LEU A 295 1.25 1.71 12.65
C LEU A 295 -0.13 1.40 13.25
N LYS A 296 -0.24 1.60 14.57
CA LYS A 296 -1.46 1.32 15.35
C LYS A 296 -2.31 2.58 15.51
N LYS A 297 -3.53 2.40 16.01
CA LYS A 297 -4.39 3.52 16.38
C LYS A 297 -3.71 4.34 17.49
N PRO A 298 -3.68 5.68 17.38
CA PRO A 298 -3.08 6.53 18.41
C PRO A 298 -3.91 6.52 19.68
N ASN A 299 -3.24 6.50 20.83
CA ASN A 299 -3.89 6.67 22.12
C ASN A 299 -4.39 8.12 22.31
N TYR A 300 -5.15 8.36 23.36
CA TYR A 300 -5.73 9.69 23.64
C TYR A 300 -4.68 10.81 23.65
N GLN A 301 -3.55 10.59 24.32
CA GLN A 301 -2.48 11.60 24.40
C GLN A 301 -1.90 11.94 23.03
N THR A 302 -1.67 10.95 22.22
CA THR A 302 -1.17 11.13 20.83
C THR A 302 -2.20 11.87 19.97
N ARG A 303 -3.49 11.54 20.08
CA ARG A 303 -4.56 12.25 19.35
C ARG A 303 -4.64 13.72 19.75
N LEU A 304 -4.58 14.00 21.04
CA LEU A 304 -4.57 15.38 21.55
C LEU A 304 -3.34 16.15 21.05
N ALA A 305 -2.17 15.52 21.07
CA ALA A 305 -0.94 16.13 20.54
C ALA A 305 -1.04 16.42 19.03
N ILE A 306 -1.63 15.52 18.24
CA ILE A 306 -1.88 15.71 16.80
C ILE A 306 -2.79 16.91 16.58
N LEU A 307 -3.91 17.01 17.30
CA LEU A 307 -4.83 18.15 17.21
C LEU A 307 -4.15 19.46 17.55
N LYS A 308 -3.40 19.52 18.68
CA LYS A 308 -2.68 20.72 19.10
C LYS A 308 -1.63 21.15 18.07
N ALA A 309 -0.84 20.22 17.56
CA ALA A 309 0.16 20.50 16.53
C ALA A 309 -0.49 21.01 15.23
N LYS A 310 -1.62 20.42 14.84
CA LYS A 310 -2.37 20.86 13.65
C LYS A 310 -2.92 22.27 13.84
N CYS A 311 -3.56 22.54 14.97
CA CYS A 311 -4.07 23.88 15.29
C CYS A 311 -2.95 24.94 15.31
N MET A 312 -1.80 24.63 15.93
CA MET A 312 -0.66 25.54 15.99
C MET A 312 -0.13 25.87 14.59
N ARG A 313 0.00 24.85 13.73
CA ARG A 313 0.51 25.04 12.36
C ARG A 313 -0.42 25.88 11.50
N GLU A 314 -1.73 25.71 11.66
CA GLU A 314 -2.73 26.42 10.86
C GLU A 314 -3.16 27.75 11.50
N GLY A 315 -2.55 28.14 12.63
CA GLY A 315 -2.89 29.37 13.34
C GLY A 315 -4.29 29.38 13.93
N ILE A 316 -4.83 28.20 14.25
CA ILE A 316 -6.19 28.02 14.76
C ILE A 316 -6.17 28.04 16.28
N ALA A 317 -6.95 28.95 16.89
CA ALA A 317 -7.20 28.96 18.32
C ALA A 317 -8.48 28.17 18.64
N LEU A 318 -8.34 26.95 19.17
CA LEU A 318 -9.45 26.15 19.68
C LEU A 318 -9.47 26.16 21.21
N PRO A 319 -10.66 26.23 21.84
CA PRO A 319 -10.79 26.02 23.27
C PRO A 319 -10.28 24.63 23.70
N GLU A 320 -9.63 24.54 24.84
CA GLU A 320 -9.05 23.28 25.35
C GLU A 320 -10.10 22.18 25.55
N ASP A 321 -11.30 22.54 26.03
CA ASP A 321 -12.43 21.62 26.21
C ASP A 321 -12.88 20.99 24.90
N VAL A 322 -12.86 21.74 23.78
CA VAL A 322 -13.18 21.25 22.44
C VAL A 322 -12.09 20.28 21.96
N LEU A 323 -10.81 20.60 22.16
CA LEU A 323 -9.70 19.72 21.83
C LEU A 323 -9.78 18.39 22.59
N HIS A 324 -10.05 18.45 23.89
CA HIS A 324 -10.22 17.28 24.74
C HIS A 324 -11.43 16.44 24.32
N PHE A 325 -12.55 17.10 24.00
CA PHE A 325 -13.74 16.42 23.48
C PHE A 325 -13.42 15.68 22.17
N MET A 326 -12.83 16.35 21.18
CA MET A 326 -12.46 15.75 19.90
C MET A 326 -11.52 14.56 20.07
N ALA A 327 -10.46 14.73 20.88
CA ALA A 327 -9.50 13.67 21.14
C ALA A 327 -10.11 12.45 21.83
N SER A 328 -11.16 12.62 22.64
CA SER A 328 -11.88 11.53 23.30
C SER A 328 -12.93 10.87 22.38
N ALA A 329 -13.62 11.66 21.57
CA ALA A 329 -14.74 11.21 20.75
C ALA A 329 -14.28 10.45 19.49
N ILE A 330 -13.17 10.87 18.85
CA ILE A 330 -12.69 10.28 17.60
C ILE A 330 -11.54 9.34 17.90
N THR A 331 -11.83 8.04 17.92
CA THR A 331 -10.86 6.98 18.28
C THR A 331 -10.43 6.13 17.07
N THR A 332 -11.04 6.32 15.92
CA THR A 332 -10.92 5.49 14.74
C THR A 332 -9.57 5.62 14.06
N ASN A 333 -9.23 6.80 13.53
CA ASN A 333 -7.98 7.08 12.81
C ASN A 333 -7.67 8.58 12.74
N VAL A 334 -6.43 8.91 12.33
CA VAL A 334 -5.95 10.30 12.27
C VAL A 334 -6.63 11.10 11.14
N ARG A 335 -6.97 10.44 10.02
CA ARG A 335 -7.66 11.12 8.90
C ARG A 335 -9.04 11.63 9.30
N GLU A 336 -9.81 10.86 10.05
CA GLU A 336 -11.10 11.29 10.58
C GLU A 336 -10.94 12.39 11.64
N LEU A 337 -9.90 12.30 12.46
CA LEU A 337 -9.58 13.34 13.45
C LEU A 337 -9.30 14.68 12.77
N GLU A 338 -8.46 14.69 11.73
CA GLU A 338 -8.15 15.90 10.94
C GLU A 338 -9.36 16.39 10.13
N GLY A 339 -10.11 15.48 9.53
CA GLY A 339 -11.32 15.81 8.77
C GLY A 339 -12.41 16.46 9.64
N SER A 340 -12.57 15.96 10.86
CA SER A 340 -13.49 16.54 11.83
C SER A 340 -13.06 17.94 12.30
N LEU A 341 -11.75 18.18 12.48
CA LEU A 341 -11.21 19.49 12.77
C LEU A 341 -11.53 20.47 11.64
N ILE A 342 -11.27 20.07 10.40
CA ILE A 342 -11.54 20.91 9.21
C ILE A 342 -13.05 21.21 9.12
N SER A 343 -13.92 20.22 9.35
CA SER A 343 -15.37 20.39 9.32
C SER A 343 -15.85 21.36 10.43
N LEU A 344 -15.29 21.27 11.63
CA LEU A 344 -15.59 22.18 12.73
C LEU A 344 -15.20 23.62 12.39
N MET A 345 -14.02 23.81 11.86
CA MET A 345 -13.50 25.11 11.43
C MET A 345 -14.33 25.71 10.30
N ALA A 346 -14.65 24.91 9.29
CA ALA A 346 -15.49 25.37 8.18
C ALA A 346 -16.87 25.84 8.65
N ASN A 347 -17.53 25.07 9.53
CA ASN A 347 -18.82 25.48 10.08
C ASN A 347 -18.73 26.76 10.91
N ALA A 348 -17.75 26.84 11.83
CA ALA A 348 -17.56 28.03 12.65
C ALA A 348 -17.32 29.29 11.81
N THR A 349 -16.47 29.18 10.78
CA THR A 349 -16.12 30.31 9.91
C THR A 349 -17.26 30.71 8.97
N LEU A 350 -17.89 29.73 8.29
CA LEU A 350 -18.92 30.00 7.29
C LEU A 350 -20.26 30.42 7.90
N MET A 351 -20.60 29.88 9.08
CA MET A 351 -21.85 30.18 9.80
C MET A 351 -21.69 31.25 10.85
N HIS A 352 -20.47 31.82 11.01
CA HIS A 352 -20.12 32.83 12.03
C HIS A 352 -20.53 32.40 13.46
N GLN A 353 -20.35 31.10 13.77
CA GLN A 353 -20.69 30.54 15.08
C GLN A 353 -19.46 30.39 15.97
N PRO A 354 -19.60 30.62 17.29
CA PRO A 354 -18.50 30.34 18.20
C PRO A 354 -18.19 28.84 18.25
N ILE A 355 -16.91 28.51 18.37
CA ILE A 355 -16.46 27.12 18.49
C ILE A 355 -16.73 26.67 19.92
N THR A 356 -17.68 25.75 20.08
CA THR A 356 -18.08 25.18 21.39
C THR A 356 -18.11 23.66 21.31
N VAL A 357 -18.13 23.00 22.48
CA VAL A 357 -18.26 21.55 22.58
C VAL A 357 -19.60 21.08 21.99
N GLU A 358 -20.67 21.87 22.11
CA GLU A 358 -21.99 21.57 21.56
C GLU A 358 -21.95 21.56 20.03
N LEU A 359 -21.30 22.55 19.41
CA LEU A 359 -21.10 22.59 17.97
C LEU A 359 -20.26 21.37 17.51
N ALA A 360 -19.15 21.09 18.19
CA ALA A 360 -18.33 19.92 17.91
C ALA A 360 -19.14 18.62 18.03
N ARG A 361 -19.95 18.47 19.07
CA ARG A 361 -20.82 17.30 19.28
C ARG A 361 -21.86 17.16 18.19
N SER A 362 -22.49 18.24 17.76
CA SER A 362 -23.51 18.20 16.71
C SER A 362 -22.94 17.77 15.35
N LEU A 363 -21.74 18.23 15.01
CA LEU A 363 -21.06 17.89 13.75
C LEU A 363 -20.48 16.48 13.75
N MET A 364 -20.00 16.02 14.90
CA MET A 364 -19.42 14.69 15.07
C MET A 364 -20.46 13.64 15.48
N GLY A 365 -21.70 14.03 15.75
CA GLY A 365 -22.75 13.13 16.23
C GLY A 365 -22.98 11.92 15.31
N ALA A 366 -22.83 12.10 14.01
CA ALA A 366 -22.88 11.00 13.04
C ALA A 366 -21.64 10.08 13.10
N LEU A 367 -20.47 10.60 13.52
CA LEU A 367 -19.22 9.83 13.67
C LEU A 367 -19.09 9.20 15.06
N VAL A 368 -19.70 9.83 16.09
CA VAL A 368 -19.72 9.35 17.48
C VAL A 368 -20.86 8.33 17.70
N ALA A 369 -21.87 8.33 16.84
CA ALA A 369 -23.06 7.49 16.97
C ALA A 369 -22.90 6.04 16.43
N THR A 370 -21.76 5.67 15.90
CA THR A 370 -21.44 4.26 15.65
C THR A 370 -20.66 3.73 16.86
N PRO A 371 -21.24 2.89 17.72
CA PRO A 371 -20.43 2.09 18.61
C PRO A 371 -19.50 1.30 17.70
N THR A 372 -18.20 1.55 17.82
CA THR A 372 -17.21 0.68 17.20
C THR A 372 -17.47 -0.73 17.73
N GLN A 373 -17.28 -1.73 16.89
CA GLN A 373 -17.45 -3.15 17.21
C GLN A 373 -16.69 -3.56 18.51
N GLU A 374 -15.74 -2.75 18.96
CA GLU A 374 -14.94 -2.91 20.20
C GLU A 374 -15.72 -2.54 21.49
N ASP A 375 -16.81 -1.75 21.40
CA ASP A 375 -17.58 -1.30 22.57
C ASP A 375 -18.90 -2.07 22.79
N LEU A 376 -19.24 -2.98 21.88
CA LEU A 376 -20.46 -3.78 22.01
C LEU A 376 -20.23 -4.96 22.97
N SER A 377 -20.53 -4.73 24.25
CA SER A 377 -20.45 -5.79 25.25
C SER A 377 -21.69 -6.68 25.22
N MET A 378 -21.53 -7.95 25.67
CA MET A 378 -22.67 -8.85 25.88
C MET A 378 -23.70 -8.26 26.86
N GLU A 379 -23.24 -7.44 27.79
CA GLU A 379 -24.13 -6.74 28.74
C GLU A 379 -25.05 -5.71 28.03
N THR A 380 -24.48 -4.95 27.09
CA THR A 380 -25.24 -3.99 26.28
C THR A 380 -26.27 -4.71 25.39
N ILE A 381 -25.89 -5.81 24.74
CA ILE A 381 -26.78 -6.64 23.93
C ILE A 381 -27.91 -7.20 24.79
N ASN A 382 -27.60 -7.79 25.93
CA ASN A 382 -28.58 -8.37 26.84
C ASN A 382 -29.57 -7.33 27.35
N LYS A 383 -29.09 -6.15 27.72
CA LYS A 383 -29.92 -5.04 28.19
C LYS A 383 -30.89 -4.57 27.11
N GLU A 384 -30.43 -4.43 25.90
CA GLU A 384 -31.28 -3.98 24.79
C GLU A 384 -32.32 -5.03 24.37
N VAL A 385 -31.92 -6.31 24.31
CA VAL A 385 -32.87 -7.41 24.08
C VAL A 385 -33.92 -7.49 25.17
N CYS A 386 -33.54 -7.35 26.44
CA CYS A 386 -34.48 -7.29 27.56
C CYS A 386 -35.44 -6.10 27.41
N ARG A 387 -34.95 -4.93 27.03
CA ARG A 387 -35.77 -3.74 26.80
C ARG A 387 -36.80 -3.98 25.69
N TYR A 388 -36.39 -4.55 24.58
CA TYR A 388 -37.26 -4.82 23.43
C TYR A 388 -38.41 -5.78 23.76
N PHE A 389 -38.11 -6.86 24.49
CA PHE A 389 -39.12 -7.87 24.89
C PHE A 389 -39.82 -7.55 26.20
N GLY A 390 -39.53 -6.41 26.83
CA GLY A 390 -40.12 -6.04 28.13
C GLY A 390 -39.80 -7.02 29.27
N LEU A 391 -38.61 -7.63 29.23
CA LEU A 391 -38.16 -8.63 30.19
C LEU A 391 -37.30 -8.00 31.29
N THR A 392 -37.48 -8.47 32.54
CA THR A 392 -36.53 -8.14 33.60
C THR A 392 -35.25 -8.99 33.46
N SER A 393 -34.13 -8.47 33.91
CA SER A 393 -32.84 -9.18 33.88
C SER A 393 -32.91 -10.55 34.58
N ASP A 394 -33.59 -10.66 35.68
CA ASP A 394 -33.75 -11.89 36.43
C ASP A 394 -34.53 -12.97 35.66
N LEU A 395 -35.58 -12.58 34.94
CA LEU A 395 -36.34 -13.47 34.06
C LEU A 395 -35.54 -13.91 32.86
N PHE A 396 -34.77 -13.01 32.29
CA PHE A 396 -33.90 -13.28 31.14
C PHE A 396 -32.79 -14.26 31.49
N MET A 397 -32.20 -14.16 32.69
CA MET A 397 -31.17 -15.08 33.19
C MET A 397 -31.73 -16.38 33.80
N SER A 398 -33.01 -16.48 34.02
CA SER A 398 -33.64 -17.65 34.66
C SER A 398 -33.59 -18.92 33.83
N SER A 399 -33.94 -20.05 34.38
CA SER A 399 -34.11 -21.34 33.67
C SER A 399 -35.44 -21.47 32.92
N SER A 400 -36.26 -20.42 32.87
CA SER A 400 -37.59 -20.43 32.21
C SER A 400 -37.45 -20.79 30.71
N ARG A 401 -38.38 -21.66 30.26
CA ARG A 401 -38.50 -22.13 28.86
C ARG A 401 -39.66 -21.50 28.11
N LYS A 402 -40.28 -20.43 28.67
CA LYS A 402 -41.34 -19.71 27.96
C LYS A 402 -40.82 -19.21 26.62
N ARG A 403 -41.67 -19.29 25.59
CA ARG A 403 -41.28 -19.04 24.18
C ARG A 403 -40.62 -17.66 24.01
N GLU A 404 -41.18 -16.61 24.54
CA GLU A 404 -40.66 -15.24 24.45
C GLU A 404 -39.27 -15.09 25.06
N ILE A 405 -39.03 -15.67 26.24
CA ILE A 405 -37.75 -15.62 26.94
C ILE A 405 -36.70 -16.45 26.21
N SER A 406 -37.13 -17.59 25.64
CA SER A 406 -36.25 -18.43 24.84
C SER A 406 -35.80 -17.74 23.55
N GLN A 407 -36.75 -17.08 22.84
CA GLN A 407 -36.46 -16.32 21.63
C GLN A 407 -35.56 -15.13 21.92
N ALA A 408 -35.82 -14.38 22.98
CA ALA A 408 -34.95 -13.26 23.39
C ALA A 408 -33.51 -13.71 23.64
N ARG A 409 -33.28 -14.82 24.36
CA ARG A 409 -31.94 -15.38 24.59
C ARG A 409 -31.29 -15.85 23.31
N GLN A 410 -32.02 -16.47 22.39
CA GLN A 410 -31.52 -16.93 21.10
C GLN A 410 -31.05 -15.73 20.26
N ILE A 411 -31.82 -14.65 20.23
CA ILE A 411 -31.44 -13.40 19.55
C ILE A 411 -30.17 -12.81 20.19
N ALA A 412 -30.09 -12.73 21.51
CA ALA A 412 -28.91 -12.22 22.21
C ALA A 412 -27.65 -13.07 21.89
N MET A 413 -27.78 -14.40 21.84
CA MET A 413 -26.66 -15.29 21.43
C MET A 413 -26.23 -15.07 19.98
N TYR A 414 -27.19 -14.88 19.09
CA TYR A 414 -26.96 -14.62 17.67
C TYR A 414 -26.22 -13.28 17.47
N LEU A 415 -26.75 -12.20 18.08
CA LEU A 415 -26.14 -10.88 18.01
C LEU A 415 -24.73 -10.85 18.63
N GLY A 416 -24.56 -11.49 19.79
CA GLY A 416 -23.24 -11.62 20.42
C GLY A 416 -22.23 -12.30 19.51
N ARG A 417 -22.61 -13.37 18.84
CA ARG A 417 -21.72 -14.05 17.88
C ARG A 417 -21.44 -13.25 16.61
N GLN A 418 -22.44 -12.50 16.12
CA GLN A 418 -22.35 -11.78 14.84
C GLN A 418 -21.56 -10.46 14.97
N TYR A 419 -21.67 -9.79 16.12
CA TYR A 419 -21.21 -8.41 16.29
C TYR A 419 -20.20 -8.20 17.41
N THR A 420 -19.75 -9.27 18.09
CA THR A 420 -18.70 -9.19 19.12
C THR A 420 -17.63 -10.25 18.88
N GLU A 421 -16.46 -10.07 19.48
CA GLU A 421 -15.35 -11.01 19.42
C GLU A 421 -15.38 -12.09 20.54
N TYR A 422 -16.45 -12.12 21.35
CA TYR A 422 -16.59 -13.12 22.42
C TYR A 422 -16.65 -14.55 21.89
N SER A 423 -15.94 -15.45 22.52
CA SER A 423 -16.03 -16.88 22.25
C SER A 423 -17.43 -17.42 22.58
N LEU A 424 -17.83 -18.51 21.93
CA LEU A 424 -19.13 -19.16 22.22
C LEU A 424 -19.29 -19.54 23.70
N THR A 425 -18.20 -19.79 24.40
CA THR A 425 -18.18 -20.11 25.83
C THR A 425 -18.48 -18.86 26.66
N GLU A 426 -17.89 -17.73 26.35
CA GLU A 426 -18.13 -16.45 27.02
C GLU A 426 -19.56 -15.94 26.78
N ILE A 427 -20.06 -16.05 25.53
CA ILE A 427 -21.46 -15.75 25.22
C ILE A 427 -22.42 -16.62 26.03
N GLY A 428 -22.13 -17.92 26.16
CA GLY A 428 -22.93 -18.83 26.97
C GLY A 428 -22.90 -18.47 28.47
N ALA A 429 -21.72 -18.11 28.97
CA ALA A 429 -21.55 -17.69 30.37
C ALA A 429 -22.35 -16.42 30.70
N SER A 430 -22.38 -15.42 29.80
CA SER A 430 -23.10 -14.16 29.97
C SER A 430 -24.66 -14.33 29.95
N LEU A 431 -25.17 -15.50 29.58
CA LEU A 431 -26.58 -15.82 29.47
C LEU A 431 -27.04 -16.92 30.45
N GLY A 432 -26.46 -16.92 31.65
CA GLY A 432 -26.84 -17.86 32.72
C GLY A 432 -26.17 -19.25 32.56
N GLY A 433 -24.93 -19.30 32.10
CA GLY A 433 -24.12 -20.53 32.07
C GLY A 433 -24.54 -21.54 31.00
N LYS A 434 -24.95 -21.07 29.82
CA LYS A 434 -25.28 -21.94 28.68
C LYS A 434 -24.01 -22.51 28.03
N THR A 435 -24.11 -23.76 27.54
CA THR A 435 -22.98 -24.42 26.86
C THR A 435 -22.75 -23.85 25.47
N HIS A 436 -21.52 -23.97 24.95
CA HIS A 436 -21.17 -23.56 23.59
C HIS A 436 -22.06 -24.23 22.52
N ALA A 437 -22.48 -25.49 22.74
CA ALA A 437 -23.40 -26.21 21.85
C ALA A 437 -24.78 -25.54 21.81
N THR A 438 -25.28 -25.05 22.95
CA THR A 438 -26.53 -24.30 23.05
C THR A 438 -26.45 -22.99 22.28
N VAL A 439 -25.33 -22.26 22.38
CA VAL A 439 -25.13 -21.00 21.64
C VAL A 439 -25.10 -21.26 20.13
N LEU A 440 -24.37 -22.28 19.70
CA LEU A 440 -24.28 -22.65 18.28
C LEU A 440 -25.63 -23.03 17.69
N HIS A 441 -26.40 -23.86 18.42
CA HIS A 441 -27.76 -24.24 18.02
C HIS A 441 -28.70 -23.02 17.96
N SER A 442 -28.63 -22.13 18.94
CA SER A 442 -29.43 -20.91 18.98
C SER A 442 -29.15 -19.99 17.78
N CYS A 443 -27.86 -19.80 17.42
CA CYS A 443 -27.48 -19.01 16.26
C CYS A 443 -28.03 -19.60 14.96
N LYS A 444 -28.03 -20.95 14.82
CA LYS A 444 -28.61 -21.62 13.65
C LYS A 444 -30.13 -21.41 13.63
N THR A 445 -30.82 -21.64 14.76
CA THR A 445 -32.27 -21.47 14.88
C THR A 445 -32.72 -20.04 14.54
N VAL A 446 -31.98 -19.01 14.99
CA VAL A 446 -32.28 -17.61 14.66
C VAL A 446 -32.16 -17.37 13.17
N ARG A 447 -31.11 -17.87 12.53
CA ARG A 447 -30.90 -17.74 11.08
C ARG A 447 -32.04 -18.39 10.29
N ASP A 448 -32.38 -19.63 10.65
CA ASP A 448 -33.47 -20.37 10.01
C ASP A 448 -34.84 -19.65 10.19
N LEU A 449 -35.09 -19.06 11.39
CA LEU A 449 -36.28 -18.28 11.66
C LEU A 449 -36.32 -16.93 10.91
N MET A 450 -35.19 -16.27 10.76
CA MET A 450 -35.12 -15.03 9.96
C MET A 450 -35.42 -15.29 8.47
N ASP A 451 -35.12 -16.47 7.96
CA ASP A 451 -35.46 -16.84 6.59
C ASP A 451 -36.92 -17.21 6.40
N THR A 452 -37.58 -17.77 7.42
CA THR A 452 -38.93 -18.35 7.33
C THR A 452 -40.05 -17.54 7.99
N ASP A 453 -39.74 -16.66 8.96
CA ASP A 453 -40.72 -15.87 9.73
C ASP A 453 -40.40 -14.38 9.61
N SER A 454 -41.25 -13.64 8.90
CA SER A 454 -41.10 -12.20 8.68
C SER A 454 -41.22 -11.38 10.00
N THR A 455 -42.05 -11.83 10.95
CA THR A 455 -42.21 -11.17 12.24
C THR A 455 -40.95 -11.33 13.10
N PHE A 456 -40.37 -12.54 13.07
CA PHE A 456 -39.12 -12.78 13.80
C PHE A 456 -37.93 -12.01 13.19
N ARG A 457 -37.90 -11.88 11.89
CA ARG A 457 -36.90 -11.05 11.16
C ARG A 457 -37.02 -9.60 11.60
N THR A 458 -38.25 -9.06 11.74
CA THR A 458 -38.47 -7.70 12.21
C THR A 458 -37.92 -7.50 13.63
N TYR A 459 -38.11 -8.47 14.54
CA TYR A 459 -37.55 -8.37 15.90
C TYR A 459 -36.03 -8.24 15.90
N VAL A 460 -35.35 -9.07 15.13
CA VAL A 460 -33.88 -9.03 15.02
C VAL A 460 -33.44 -7.69 14.45
N HIS A 461 -34.09 -7.25 13.36
CA HIS A 461 -33.73 -6.01 12.67
C HIS A 461 -33.96 -4.75 13.51
N ASP A 462 -35.05 -4.71 14.26
CA ASP A 462 -35.36 -3.59 15.18
C ASP A 462 -34.32 -3.50 16.31
N ILE A 463 -33.87 -4.66 16.83
CA ILE A 463 -32.83 -4.70 17.86
C ILE A 463 -31.47 -4.30 17.27
N GLU A 464 -31.13 -4.79 16.07
CA GLU A 464 -29.95 -4.39 15.36
C GLU A 464 -29.91 -2.87 15.11
N LYS A 465 -31.03 -2.31 14.68
CA LYS A 465 -31.20 -0.87 14.48
C LYS A 465 -31.08 -0.08 15.78
N SER A 466 -31.64 -0.58 16.85
CA SER A 466 -31.57 0.04 18.18
C SER A 466 -30.15 0.02 18.76
N LEU A 467 -29.39 -1.04 18.49
CA LEU A 467 -27.98 -1.18 18.81
C LEU A 467 -27.07 -0.46 17.78
N GLN A 468 -27.66 0.23 16.79
CA GLN A 468 -26.94 0.91 15.68
C GLN A 468 -25.97 0.00 14.91
N LEU A 469 -26.30 -1.27 14.77
CA LEU A 469 -25.50 -2.24 14.04
C LEU A 469 -25.74 -2.09 12.53
N ASN A 470 -24.68 -2.10 11.72
CA ASN A 470 -24.80 -2.01 10.27
C ASN A 470 -25.45 -3.27 9.69
N THR A 471 -26.66 -3.13 9.14
CA THR A 471 -27.44 -4.20 8.49
C THR A 471 -27.05 -4.49 7.05
N ASN A 472 -25.88 -4.01 6.59
CA ASN A 472 -25.38 -4.27 5.25
C ASN A 472 -24.36 -5.43 5.27
N LYS A 473 -24.88 -6.65 5.15
CA LYS A 473 -24.18 -7.81 4.56
C LYS A 473 -25.14 -8.61 3.70
#